data_6311bd43b38eba566925335c990aafb3
#
_entry.id   6311bd43b38eba566925335c990aafb3
#
_cell.length_a   1.000
_cell.length_b   1.000
_cell.length_c   1.000
_cell.angle_alpha   90.00
_cell.angle_beta   90.00
_cell.angle_gamma   90.00
#
_symmetry.space_group_name_H-M   'P 1'
#
loop_
_entity.id
_entity.type
_entity.pdbx_description
1 polymer ?
#
loop_
_entity_poly.entity_id
_entity_poly.type
_entity_poly.pdbx_seq_one_letter_code
_entity_poly.pdbx_strand_id
1 'polypeptide(L)'
;MSISRPRPQRGDFPPGTRQYGSSELGAPLLWFPAPQADSRSGLIIAGTHGDENSSIVTLSCALRTLKPELRRHHVVLTVNPDGCQLGLRANARGVDLNRNFPAANWKQGETVYRWNSAAAERDVVLLTGEQPGSERET
;
A
#
# COMPACT_ATOMS: atom_id res chain seq x y z
N MET A 1 -19.62 -13.13 -20.88
CA MET A 1 -18.16 -13.15 -21.14
C MET A 1 -17.41 -13.30 -19.82
N SER A 2 -16.35 -14.12 -19.77
CA SER A 2 -15.52 -14.25 -18.57
C SER A 2 -14.76 -12.94 -18.29
N ILE A 3 -14.80 -12.48 -17.06
CA ILE A 3 -14.02 -11.31 -16.58
C ILE A 3 -12.55 -11.65 -16.36
N SER A 4 -12.24 -12.95 -16.26
CA SER A 4 -10.89 -13.44 -15.97
C SER A 4 -10.05 -13.59 -17.22
N ARG A 5 -8.74 -13.36 -17.05
CA ARG A 5 -7.72 -13.69 -18.04
C ARG A 5 -7.68 -15.21 -18.29
N PRO A 6 -7.24 -15.67 -19.47
CA PRO A 6 -6.95 -17.09 -19.70
C PRO A 6 -5.97 -17.63 -18.65
N ARG A 7 -6.13 -18.91 -18.25
CA ARG A 7 -5.29 -19.55 -17.22
C ARG A 7 -3.78 -19.33 -17.41
N PRO A 8 -3.19 -19.48 -18.62
CA PRO A 8 -1.76 -19.28 -18.81
C PRO A 8 -1.26 -17.87 -18.50
N GLN A 9 -2.17 -16.88 -18.49
CA GLN A 9 -1.84 -15.47 -18.24
C GLN A 9 -2.10 -15.01 -16.81
N ARG A 10 -2.59 -15.88 -15.93
CA ARG A 10 -2.96 -15.50 -14.55
C ARG A 10 -1.77 -15.44 -13.58
N GLY A 11 -0.58 -15.89 -13.97
CA GLY A 11 0.63 -15.84 -13.14
C GLY A 11 1.27 -14.45 -13.12
N ASP A 12 1.14 -13.70 -14.20
CA ASP A 12 1.91 -12.50 -14.44
C ASP A 12 1.16 -11.23 -14.09
N PHE A 13 1.88 -10.24 -13.58
CA PHE A 13 1.35 -8.89 -13.48
C PHE A 13 1.10 -8.31 -14.87
N PRO A 14 0.09 -7.45 -15.01
CA PRO A 14 -0.17 -6.78 -16.28
C PRO A 14 1.01 -5.87 -16.66
N PRO A 15 1.29 -5.70 -17.95
CA PRO A 15 2.33 -4.79 -18.42
C PRO A 15 2.00 -3.34 -18.08
N GLY A 16 3.01 -2.48 -18.13
CA GLY A 16 2.86 -1.04 -17.90
C GLY A 16 2.95 -0.62 -16.44
N THR A 17 3.43 -1.48 -15.55
CA THR A 17 3.81 -1.10 -14.18
C THR A 17 4.81 0.06 -14.22
N ARG A 18 4.61 1.06 -13.35
CA ARG A 18 5.47 2.24 -13.25
C ARG A 18 5.97 2.40 -11.83
N GLN A 19 7.18 2.92 -11.70
CA GLN A 19 7.74 3.35 -10.42
C GLN A 19 7.48 4.84 -10.24
N TYR A 20 6.97 5.23 -9.06
CA TYR A 20 6.73 6.64 -8.72
C TYR A 20 7.69 7.17 -7.65
N GLY A 21 8.47 6.29 -7.00
CA GLY A 21 9.43 6.64 -5.99
C GLY A 21 10.18 5.43 -5.48
N SER A 22 10.92 5.63 -4.41
CA SER A 22 11.59 4.58 -3.64
C SER A 22 11.32 4.78 -2.16
N SER A 23 11.13 3.69 -1.42
CA SER A 23 10.97 3.70 0.03
C SER A 23 12.26 4.14 0.75
N GLU A 24 12.23 4.22 2.05
CA GLU A 24 13.38 4.62 2.86
C GLU A 24 14.58 3.68 2.66
N LEU A 25 14.35 2.36 2.58
CA LEU A 25 15.40 1.37 2.33
C LEU A 25 15.67 1.11 0.85
N GLY A 26 15.08 1.92 -0.05
CA GLY A 26 15.35 1.88 -1.49
C GLY A 26 14.49 0.89 -2.28
N ALA A 27 13.48 0.28 -1.68
CA ALA A 27 12.55 -0.56 -2.43
C ALA A 27 11.71 0.29 -3.41
N PRO A 28 11.42 -0.19 -4.64
CA PRO A 28 10.66 0.58 -5.60
C PRO A 28 9.20 0.72 -5.18
N LEU A 29 8.67 1.94 -5.20
CA LEU A 29 7.26 2.22 -5.01
C LEU A 29 6.57 2.11 -6.37
N LEU A 30 5.75 1.07 -6.53
CA LEU A 30 5.17 0.68 -7.80
C LEU A 30 3.67 0.95 -7.86
N TRP A 31 3.22 1.44 -9.01
CA TRP A 31 1.81 1.54 -9.31
C TRP A 31 1.46 0.89 -10.65
N PHE A 32 0.22 0.43 -10.75
CA PHE A 32 -0.36 -0.22 -11.90
C PHE A 32 -1.41 0.70 -12.51
N PRO A 33 -1.09 1.43 -13.59
CA PRO A 33 -2.05 2.31 -14.25
C PRO A 33 -3.29 1.55 -14.72
N ALA A 34 -4.45 2.18 -14.62
CA ALA A 34 -5.67 1.67 -15.24
C ALA A 34 -5.62 1.88 -16.75
N PRO A 35 -5.72 0.83 -17.58
CA PRO A 35 -5.71 0.99 -19.04
C PRO A 35 -6.93 1.74 -19.56
N GLN A 36 -8.03 1.71 -18.81
CA GLN A 36 -9.32 2.33 -19.14
C GLN A 36 -9.65 3.43 -18.14
N ALA A 37 -8.65 4.27 -17.78
CA ALA A 37 -8.86 5.39 -16.88
C ALA A 37 -9.74 6.47 -17.51
N ASP A 38 -10.69 7.00 -16.73
CA ASP A 38 -11.56 8.14 -17.06
C ASP A 38 -11.69 9.07 -15.82
N SER A 39 -12.54 10.09 -15.93
CA SER A 39 -12.76 11.05 -14.82
C SER A 39 -13.36 10.43 -13.55
N ARG A 40 -13.81 9.19 -13.59
CA ARG A 40 -14.37 8.43 -12.45
C ARG A 40 -13.37 7.41 -11.92
N SER A 41 -12.18 7.34 -12.50
CA SER A 41 -11.12 6.43 -12.04
C SER A 41 -10.55 6.92 -10.73
N GLY A 42 -10.42 6.01 -9.76
CA GLY A 42 -9.78 6.24 -8.49
C GLY A 42 -8.45 5.51 -8.39
N LEU A 43 -7.81 5.69 -7.24
CA LEU A 43 -6.62 4.97 -6.82
C LEU A 43 -7.00 4.00 -5.70
N ILE A 44 -6.68 2.72 -5.88
CA ILE A 44 -6.83 1.68 -4.86
C ILE A 44 -5.45 1.43 -4.25
N ILE A 45 -5.32 1.64 -2.96
CA ILE A 45 -4.09 1.44 -2.21
C ILE A 45 -4.28 0.28 -1.24
N ALA A 46 -3.32 -0.64 -1.20
CA ALA A 46 -3.21 -1.67 -0.18
C ALA A 46 -1.86 -1.54 0.55
N GLY A 47 -1.66 -2.31 1.61
CA GLY A 47 -0.38 -2.41 2.29
C GLY A 47 0.16 -1.09 2.84
N THR A 48 -0.69 -0.28 3.44
CA THR A 48 -0.27 0.90 4.20
C THR A 48 0.50 0.48 5.46
N HIS A 49 0.05 -0.60 6.09
CA HIS A 49 0.75 -1.23 7.21
C HIS A 49 1.42 -2.52 6.74
N GLY A 50 2.68 -2.70 7.08
CA GLY A 50 3.47 -3.82 6.60
C GLY A 50 3.11 -5.16 7.24
N ASP A 51 2.45 -5.16 8.40
CA ASP A 51 1.94 -6.35 9.09
C ASP A 51 0.55 -6.80 8.61
N GLU A 52 -0.09 -6.04 7.70
CA GLU A 52 -1.44 -6.29 7.20
C GLU A 52 -1.44 -6.78 5.73
N ASN A 53 -0.84 -7.94 5.48
CA ASN A 53 -0.58 -8.44 4.12
C ASN A 53 -1.80 -8.96 3.36
N SER A 54 -2.94 -9.20 4.01
CA SER A 54 -4.14 -9.80 3.38
C SER A 54 -4.69 -8.95 2.22
N SER A 55 -4.67 -7.63 2.36
CA SER A 55 -5.10 -6.70 1.32
C SER A 55 -4.19 -6.74 0.08
N ILE A 56 -2.87 -6.85 0.30
CA ILE A 56 -1.86 -6.99 -0.77
C ILE A 56 -2.10 -8.27 -1.56
N VAL A 57 -2.26 -9.39 -0.85
CA VAL A 57 -2.51 -10.70 -1.48
C VAL A 57 -3.78 -10.67 -2.33
N THR A 58 -4.88 -10.17 -1.76
CA THR A 58 -6.17 -10.08 -2.45
C THR A 58 -6.09 -9.22 -3.71
N LEU A 59 -5.50 -8.03 -3.60
CA LEU A 59 -5.37 -7.10 -4.72
C LEU A 59 -4.39 -7.62 -5.78
N SER A 60 -3.29 -8.26 -5.37
CA SER A 60 -2.35 -8.95 -6.26
C SER A 60 -3.05 -10.06 -7.06
N CYS A 61 -3.88 -10.88 -6.42
CA CYS A 61 -4.67 -11.89 -7.11
C CYS A 61 -5.63 -11.28 -8.12
N ALA A 62 -6.30 -10.19 -7.76
CA ALA A 62 -7.20 -9.48 -8.67
C ALA A 62 -6.45 -8.93 -9.90
N LEU A 63 -5.31 -8.27 -9.71
CA LEU A 63 -4.48 -7.75 -10.81
C LEU A 63 -4.02 -8.82 -11.78
N ARG A 64 -3.63 -9.99 -11.27
CA ARG A 64 -3.15 -11.11 -12.09
C ARG A 64 -4.28 -11.89 -12.76
N THR A 65 -5.49 -11.81 -12.22
CA THR A 65 -6.64 -12.61 -12.71
C THR A 65 -7.54 -11.81 -13.65
N LEU A 66 -7.82 -10.55 -13.34
CA LEU A 66 -8.71 -9.72 -14.14
C LEU A 66 -8.10 -9.38 -15.50
N LYS A 67 -8.94 -9.31 -16.51
CA LYS A 67 -8.55 -8.78 -17.81
C LYS A 67 -8.16 -7.31 -17.69
N PRO A 68 -7.01 -6.89 -18.24
CA PRO A 68 -6.55 -5.51 -18.12
C PRO A 68 -7.57 -4.46 -18.56
N GLU A 69 -8.29 -4.73 -19.65
CA GLU A 69 -9.31 -3.85 -20.21
C GLU A 69 -10.53 -3.61 -19.30
N LEU A 70 -10.70 -4.41 -18.25
CA LEU A 70 -11.76 -4.24 -17.25
C LEU A 70 -11.31 -3.43 -16.04
N ARG A 71 -10.01 -3.13 -15.94
CA ARG A 71 -9.48 -2.35 -14.82
C ARG A 71 -9.67 -0.86 -15.06
N ARG A 72 -10.54 -0.25 -14.28
CA ARG A 72 -10.86 1.18 -14.35
C ARG A 72 -10.14 2.03 -13.31
N HIS A 73 -9.55 1.40 -12.29
CA HIS A 73 -8.87 2.08 -11.20
C HIS A 73 -7.37 1.81 -11.24
N HIS A 74 -6.60 2.81 -10.87
CA HIS A 74 -5.17 2.67 -10.62
C HIS A 74 -4.96 1.86 -9.35
N VAL A 75 -3.84 1.14 -9.23
CA VAL A 75 -3.57 0.28 -8.09
C VAL A 75 -2.14 0.49 -7.59
N VAL A 76 -1.98 0.62 -6.27
CA VAL A 76 -0.72 0.49 -5.55
C VAL A 76 -0.87 -0.71 -4.62
N LEU A 77 -0.05 -1.75 -4.80
CA LEU A 77 -0.14 -2.97 -3.99
C LEU A 77 0.35 -2.77 -2.57
N THR A 78 1.37 -1.96 -2.39
CA THR A 78 1.82 -1.50 -1.09
C THR A 78 2.51 -0.15 -1.23
N VAL A 79 2.19 0.75 -0.34
CA VAL A 79 2.96 1.99 -0.14
C VAL A 79 4.07 1.78 0.90
N ASN A 80 4.07 0.67 1.63
CA ASN A 80 5.02 0.36 2.69
C ASN A 80 5.78 -0.95 2.42
N PRO A 81 6.59 -1.04 1.35
CA PRO A 81 7.33 -2.26 1.06
C PRO A 81 8.35 -2.62 2.15
N ASP A 82 8.96 -1.63 2.78
CA ASP A 82 9.93 -1.84 3.87
C ASP A 82 9.25 -2.46 5.10
N GLY A 83 8.11 -1.89 5.53
CA GLY A 83 7.32 -2.45 6.61
C GLY A 83 6.85 -3.88 6.32
N CYS A 84 6.44 -4.16 5.07
CA CYS A 84 6.07 -5.52 4.65
C CYS A 84 7.24 -6.50 4.76
N GLN A 85 8.43 -6.08 4.36
CA GLN A 85 9.63 -6.90 4.44
C GLN A 85 10.08 -7.14 5.88
N LEU A 86 9.95 -6.13 6.73
CA LEU A 86 10.35 -6.18 8.13
C LEU A 86 9.27 -6.77 9.05
N GLY A 87 8.06 -6.97 8.57
CA GLY A 87 6.91 -7.40 9.37
C GLY A 87 6.45 -6.33 10.37
N LEU A 88 6.65 -5.06 10.05
CA LEU A 88 6.30 -3.92 10.90
C LEU A 88 5.05 -3.22 10.39
N ARG A 89 4.26 -2.69 11.32
CA ARG A 89 3.13 -1.80 10.98
C ARG A 89 3.62 -0.50 10.33
N ALA A 90 4.62 0.12 10.94
CA ALA A 90 5.25 1.36 10.47
C ALA A 90 6.11 1.15 9.22
N ASN A 91 6.56 2.26 8.62
CA ASN A 91 7.67 2.22 7.67
C ASN A 91 9.02 2.00 8.38
N ALA A 92 10.14 2.02 7.65
CA ALA A 92 11.47 1.79 8.20
C ALA A 92 11.92 2.86 9.22
N ARG A 93 11.28 4.04 9.23
CA ARG A 93 11.54 5.13 10.19
C ARG A 93 10.66 5.07 11.45
N GLY A 94 9.81 4.07 11.57
CA GLY A 94 8.86 3.95 12.69
C GLY A 94 7.63 4.84 12.54
N VAL A 95 7.35 5.36 11.35
CA VAL A 95 6.19 6.23 11.08
C VAL A 95 5.00 5.38 10.64
N ASP A 96 3.85 5.57 11.29
CA ASP A 96 2.57 5.05 10.82
C ASP A 96 2.12 5.87 9.60
N LEU A 97 2.28 5.32 8.40
CA LEU A 97 1.96 6.01 7.15
C LEU A 97 0.49 6.46 7.10
N ASN A 98 -0.43 5.72 7.74
CA ASN A 98 -1.83 6.11 7.85
C ASN A 98 -2.06 7.31 8.79
N ARG A 99 -1.02 7.82 9.43
CA ARG A 99 -0.99 9.06 10.22
C ARG A 99 -0.13 10.14 9.58
N ASN A 100 0.48 9.87 8.42
CA ASN A 100 1.38 10.80 7.75
C ASN A 100 0.78 11.46 6.50
N PHE A 101 -0.26 10.90 5.89
CA PHE A 101 -0.93 11.55 4.76
C PHE A 101 -1.42 12.96 5.10
N PRO A 102 -1.29 13.92 4.17
CA PRO A 102 -1.74 15.29 4.38
C PRO A 102 -3.24 15.35 4.68
N ALA A 103 -3.57 15.90 5.85
CA ALA A 103 -4.94 16.06 6.31
C ALA A 103 -5.04 17.32 7.19
N ALA A 104 -6.18 18.00 7.15
CA ALA A 104 -6.39 19.24 7.92
C ALA A 104 -6.29 19.04 9.46
N ASN A 105 -6.54 17.83 9.92
CA ASN A 105 -6.47 17.45 11.35
C ASN A 105 -5.17 16.73 11.73
N TRP A 106 -4.17 16.71 10.85
CA TRP A 106 -2.87 16.11 11.18
C TRP A 106 -2.21 16.82 12.36
N LYS A 107 -1.58 16.04 13.21
CA LYS A 107 -0.79 16.55 14.35
C LYS A 107 0.47 15.74 14.49
N GLN A 108 1.59 16.42 14.72
CA GLN A 108 2.83 15.77 15.09
C GLN A 108 2.70 15.11 16.46
N GLY A 109 3.25 13.91 16.58
CA GLY A 109 3.25 13.16 17.83
C GLY A 109 3.42 11.68 17.66
N GLU A 110 2.86 10.95 18.59
CA GLU A 110 2.94 9.51 18.67
C GLU A 110 1.53 8.89 18.69
N THR A 111 1.42 7.68 18.20
CA THR A 111 0.24 6.83 18.34
C THR A 111 0.64 5.50 18.93
N VAL A 112 -0.24 4.87 19.69
CA VAL A 112 -0.01 3.53 20.23
C VAL A 112 -0.78 2.52 19.41
N TYR A 113 -0.05 1.55 18.87
CA TYR A 113 -0.63 0.39 18.23
C TYR A 113 -0.53 -0.81 19.17
N ARG A 114 -1.67 -1.39 19.49
CA ARG A 114 -1.76 -2.56 20.35
C ARG A 114 -1.93 -3.81 19.48
N TRP A 115 -0.87 -4.59 19.38
CA TRP A 115 -0.88 -5.84 18.63
C TRP A 115 -1.90 -6.85 19.18
N ASN A 116 -2.05 -6.90 20.49
CA ASN A 116 -3.02 -7.75 21.16
C ASN A 116 -3.72 -6.94 22.27
N SER A 117 -5.02 -6.80 22.18
CA SER A 117 -5.82 -6.04 23.15
C SER A 117 -5.73 -6.55 24.60
N ALA A 118 -5.28 -7.77 24.81
CA ALA A 118 -5.14 -8.38 26.14
C ALA A 118 -3.74 -8.17 26.79
N ALA A 119 -2.77 -7.59 26.08
CA ALA A 119 -1.39 -7.54 26.54
C ALA A 119 -0.75 -6.17 26.24
N ALA A 120 -0.72 -5.28 27.24
CA ALA A 120 -0.18 -3.92 27.12
C ALA A 120 1.35 -3.92 26.79
N GLU A 121 2.07 -4.95 27.19
CA GLU A 121 3.49 -5.12 26.89
C GLU A 121 3.78 -5.32 25.39
N ARG A 122 2.77 -5.50 24.59
CA ARG A 122 2.85 -5.57 23.12
C ARG A 122 2.46 -4.27 22.42
N ASP A 123 2.22 -3.23 23.19
CA ASP A 123 1.97 -1.92 22.61
C ASP A 123 3.25 -1.42 21.92
N VAL A 124 3.09 -0.92 20.70
CA VAL A 124 4.17 -0.32 19.91
C VAL A 124 3.86 1.15 19.72
N VAL A 125 4.81 2.00 20.09
CA VAL A 125 4.71 3.45 19.85
C VAL A 125 5.14 3.71 18.41
N LEU A 126 4.31 4.39 17.66
CA LEU A 126 4.53 4.76 16.27
C LEU A 126 4.50 6.28 16.13
N LEU A 127 5.35 6.81 15.26
CA LEU A 127 5.42 8.24 14.98
C LEU A 127 4.38 8.66 13.93
N THR A 128 4.01 9.93 13.93
CA THR A 128 3.17 10.52 12.86
C THR A 128 3.99 11.20 11.76
N GLY A 129 5.32 11.20 11.91
CA GLY A 129 6.25 11.90 11.03
C GLY A 129 6.56 13.32 11.47
N GLU A 130 7.51 13.96 10.79
CA GLU A 130 7.96 15.33 11.13
C GLU A 130 6.95 16.40 10.68
N GLN A 131 6.27 16.13 9.57
CA GLN A 131 5.20 16.95 8.97
C GLN A 131 4.28 16.07 8.13
N PRO A 132 3.08 16.56 7.75
CA PRO A 132 2.21 15.79 6.86
C PRO A 132 2.91 15.53 5.53
N GLY A 133 2.91 14.28 5.09
CA GLY A 133 3.59 13.87 3.86
C GLY A 133 5.12 13.93 3.93
N SER A 134 5.71 13.79 5.14
CA SER A 134 7.18 13.79 5.29
C SER A 134 7.83 12.51 4.78
N GLU A 135 7.07 11.42 4.75
CA GLU A 135 7.61 10.14 4.35
C GLU A 135 7.59 9.99 2.82
N ARG A 136 8.57 9.27 2.29
CA ARG A 136 8.72 9.03 0.83
C ARG A 136 7.55 8.25 0.24
N GLU A 137 6.89 7.50 1.09
CA GLU A 137 5.77 6.61 0.78
C GLU A 137 4.42 7.32 0.76
N THR A 138 4.30 8.56 1.29
CA THR A 138 3.06 9.37 1.39
C THR A 138 3.09 10.72 0.60
#